data_9d4474d1a9e9ef369226db4262b4861e
#
_entry.id   9d4474d1a9e9ef369226db4262b4861e
#
_cell.length_a   1.000
_cell.length_b   1.000
_cell.length_c   1.000
_cell.angle_alpha   90.00
_cell.angle_beta   90.00
_cell.angle_gamma   90.00
#
_symmetry.space_group_name_H-M   'P 1'
#
loop_
_entity.id
_entity.type
_entity.pdbx_description
1 polymer ?
#
loop_
_entity_poly.entity_id
_entity_poly.type
_entity_poly.pdbx_seq_one_letter_code
_entity_poly.pdbx_strand_id
1 'polypeptide(L)'
;EVQLVQSGAEVKKPGESLKISCQGSGYSFPGYWIGWVRQMPGKGLEWMGVIYPDDSDTRYSPSFQGQVTISADKSINTAYLQWSSLKASDTAMYFCARHLSSDPHFDYWGQGTLVTVSS
;
A
#
# COMPACT_ATOMS: atom_id res chain seq x y z
N GLU A 1 14.77 -11.34 10.96
CA GLU A 1 13.81 -11.80 9.93
C GLU A 1 13.05 -10.60 9.37
N VAL A 2 12.79 -10.61 8.07
CA VAL A 2 12.07 -9.53 7.41
C VAL A 2 10.59 -9.62 7.78
N GLN A 3 10.00 -8.50 8.21
CA GLN A 3 8.58 -8.42 8.50
C GLN A 3 8.01 -7.11 7.97
N LEU A 4 6.79 -7.18 7.44
CA LEU A 4 5.98 -6.02 7.06
C LEU A 4 4.68 -6.09 7.85
N VAL A 5 4.42 -5.08 8.68
CA VAL A 5 3.25 -5.05 9.56
C VAL A 5 2.36 -3.89 9.15
N GLN A 6 1.13 -4.20 8.79
CA GLN A 6 0.16 -3.23 8.31
C GLN A 6 -0.77 -2.77 9.41
N SER A 7 -1.33 -1.57 9.23
CA SER A 7 -2.35 -1.03 10.13
C SER A 7 -3.64 -1.84 10.06
N GLY A 8 -4.52 -1.66 11.05
CA GLY A 8 -5.72 -2.46 11.23
C GLY A 8 -6.83 -2.15 10.24
N ALA A 9 -7.86 -3.01 10.28
CA ALA A 9 -9.02 -2.89 9.39
C ALA A 9 -9.74 -1.54 9.59
N GLU A 10 -10.27 -1.01 8.49
CA GLU A 10 -10.96 0.27 8.46
C GLU A 10 -12.39 0.10 7.95
N VAL A 11 -13.33 0.75 8.62
CA VAL A 11 -14.73 0.85 8.17
C VAL A 11 -15.02 2.33 7.97
N LYS A 12 -15.28 2.72 6.71
CA LYS A 12 -15.39 4.12 6.33
C LYS A 12 -16.65 4.35 5.51
N LYS A 13 -16.98 5.63 5.32
CA LYS A 13 -18.09 6.06 4.46
C LYS A 13 -17.55 6.72 3.21
N PRO A 14 -18.30 6.67 2.09
CA PRO A 14 -17.87 7.36 0.88
C PRO A 14 -17.62 8.84 1.15
N GLY A 15 -16.58 9.37 0.53
CA GLY A 15 -16.18 10.76 0.69
C GLY A 15 -15.17 11.00 1.80
N GLU A 16 -14.98 10.05 2.71
CA GLU A 16 -13.97 10.20 3.78
C GLU A 16 -12.57 9.97 3.23
N SER A 17 -11.59 10.62 3.87
CA SER A 17 -10.18 10.36 3.57
C SER A 17 -9.67 9.19 4.41
N LEU A 18 -8.61 8.54 3.92
CA LEU A 18 -8.01 7.42 4.64
C LEU A 18 -6.53 7.30 4.30
N LYS A 19 -5.74 6.97 5.29
CA LYS A 19 -4.32 6.67 5.13
C LYS A 19 -4.02 5.40 5.91
N ILE A 20 -3.56 4.37 5.23
CA ILE A 20 -3.14 3.11 5.85
C ILE A 20 -1.63 2.99 5.78
N SER A 21 -1.05 2.18 6.67
CA SER A 21 0.39 2.12 6.84
C SER A 21 0.93 0.70 6.79
N CYS A 22 2.23 0.63 6.51
CA CYS A 22 2.99 -0.61 6.45
C CYS A 22 4.37 -0.33 6.99
N GLN A 23 4.71 -0.92 8.14
CA GLN A 23 6.01 -0.73 8.76
C GLN A 23 6.91 -1.93 8.51
N GLY A 24 8.11 -1.69 7.97
CA GLY A 24 9.09 -2.72 7.72
C GLY A 24 10.07 -2.86 8.87
N SER A 25 10.55 -4.08 9.09
CA SER A 25 11.60 -4.38 10.06
C SER A 25 12.43 -5.57 9.59
N GLY A 26 13.64 -5.70 10.18
CA GLY A 26 14.53 -6.82 9.88
C GLY A 26 15.35 -6.64 8.61
N TYR A 27 15.32 -5.44 8.00
CA TYR A 27 16.13 -5.13 6.83
C TYR A 27 16.32 -3.61 6.72
N SER A 28 17.17 -3.17 5.80
CA SER A 28 17.42 -1.75 5.57
C SER A 28 16.26 -1.17 4.72
N PHE A 29 15.24 -0.66 5.39
CA PHE A 29 14.00 -0.18 4.77
C PHE A 29 14.24 0.80 3.61
N PRO A 30 15.11 1.83 3.75
CA PRO A 30 15.27 2.81 2.68
C PRO A 30 15.78 2.23 1.36
N GLY A 31 16.49 1.10 1.39
CA GLY A 31 17.18 0.56 0.24
C GLY A 31 16.39 -0.42 -0.61
N TYR A 32 15.12 -0.65 -0.32
CA TYR A 32 14.28 -1.58 -1.08
C TYR A 32 12.98 -0.90 -1.50
N TRP A 33 12.56 -1.15 -2.72
CA TRP A 33 11.25 -0.73 -3.19
C TRP A 33 10.17 -1.40 -2.34
N ILE A 34 9.12 -0.65 -2.03
CA ILE A 34 7.95 -1.18 -1.31
C ILE A 34 6.69 -0.61 -1.96
N GLY A 35 5.67 -1.42 -2.09
CA GLY A 35 4.46 -0.99 -2.77
C GLY A 35 3.21 -1.67 -2.28
N TRP A 36 2.15 -1.47 -3.03
CA TRP A 36 0.80 -1.84 -2.64
C TRP A 36 0.11 -2.65 -3.72
N VAL A 37 -0.69 -3.61 -3.28
CA VAL A 37 -1.48 -4.51 -4.14
C VAL A 37 -2.91 -4.53 -3.61
N ARG A 38 -3.88 -4.37 -4.51
CA ARG A 38 -5.30 -4.43 -4.15
C ARG A 38 -5.88 -5.78 -4.52
N GLN A 39 -6.74 -6.30 -3.63
CA GLN A 39 -7.56 -7.47 -3.93
C GLN A 39 -9.01 -7.15 -3.59
N MET A 40 -9.82 -6.91 -4.61
CA MET A 40 -11.26 -6.72 -4.44
C MET A 40 -11.93 -8.05 -4.14
N PRO A 41 -13.09 -8.06 -3.46
CA PRO A 41 -13.78 -9.29 -3.09
C PRO A 41 -13.97 -10.23 -4.29
N GLY A 42 -13.47 -11.47 -4.18
CA GLY A 42 -13.60 -12.47 -5.22
C GLY A 42 -12.77 -12.22 -6.47
N LYS A 43 -11.85 -11.27 -6.44
CA LYS A 43 -11.03 -10.92 -7.61
C LYS A 43 -9.55 -11.25 -7.37
N GLY A 44 -8.76 -11.16 -8.44
CA GLY A 44 -7.32 -11.35 -8.38
C GLY A 44 -6.59 -10.13 -7.83
N LEU A 45 -5.27 -10.27 -7.73
CA LEU A 45 -4.41 -9.20 -7.26
C LEU A 45 -4.18 -8.16 -8.35
N GLU A 46 -4.17 -6.89 -7.96
CA GLU A 46 -3.88 -5.76 -8.85
C GLU A 46 -2.74 -4.94 -8.26
N TRP A 47 -1.64 -4.83 -9.00
CA TRP A 47 -0.52 -4.01 -8.59
C TRP A 47 -0.89 -2.53 -8.71
N MET A 48 -0.68 -1.77 -7.64
CA MET A 48 -1.06 -0.36 -7.57
C MET A 48 0.10 0.57 -7.85
N GLY A 49 1.24 0.30 -7.28
CA GLY A 49 2.42 1.14 -7.43
C GLY A 49 3.46 0.83 -6.38
N VAL A 50 4.56 1.57 -6.42
CA VAL A 50 5.75 1.28 -5.62
C VAL A 50 6.50 2.57 -5.34
N ILE A 51 7.20 2.60 -4.22
CA ILE A 51 8.06 3.72 -3.84
C ILE A 51 9.43 3.21 -3.40
N TYR A 52 10.48 3.97 -3.71
CA TYR A 52 11.82 3.75 -3.20
C TYR A 52 12.01 4.70 -2.01
N PRO A 53 11.98 4.21 -0.76
CA PRO A 53 11.89 5.12 0.40
C PRO A 53 13.08 6.06 0.58
N ASP A 54 14.27 5.67 0.09
CA ASP A 54 15.46 6.51 0.27
C ASP A 54 15.30 7.89 -0.37
N ASP A 55 14.72 7.95 -1.57
CA ASP A 55 14.55 9.22 -2.32
C ASP A 55 13.10 9.52 -2.68
N SER A 56 12.15 8.66 -2.26
CA SER A 56 10.71 8.79 -2.55
C SER A 56 10.36 8.74 -4.03
N ASP A 57 11.23 8.15 -4.87
CA ASP A 57 10.89 7.84 -6.26
C ASP A 57 9.66 6.93 -6.26
N THR A 58 8.59 7.35 -6.92
CA THR A 58 7.28 6.68 -6.86
C THR A 58 6.78 6.39 -8.27
N ARG A 59 6.33 5.16 -8.48
CA ARG A 59 5.81 4.67 -9.75
C ARG A 59 4.42 4.10 -9.54
N TYR A 60 3.45 4.48 -10.37
CA TYR A 60 2.07 4.01 -10.29
C TYR A 60 1.71 3.16 -11.49
N SER A 61 0.86 2.16 -11.26
CA SER A 61 0.12 1.51 -12.34
C SER A 61 -0.79 2.55 -13.00
N PRO A 62 -0.95 2.53 -14.33
CA PRO A 62 -1.86 3.48 -15.00
C PRO A 62 -3.28 3.48 -14.44
N SER A 63 -3.76 2.34 -13.97
CA SER A 63 -5.12 2.21 -13.39
C SER A 63 -5.27 2.98 -12.08
N PHE A 64 -4.18 3.24 -11.38
CA PHE A 64 -4.21 3.88 -10.05
C PHE A 64 -3.60 5.27 -10.04
N GLN A 65 -2.95 5.66 -11.12
CA GLN A 65 -2.37 7.01 -11.26
C GLN A 65 -3.44 8.07 -11.02
N GLY A 66 -3.23 8.94 -10.03
CA GLY A 66 -4.18 9.97 -9.68
C GLY A 66 -5.34 9.52 -8.79
N GLN A 67 -5.45 8.21 -8.49
CA GLN A 67 -6.52 7.67 -7.65
C GLN A 67 -6.09 7.54 -6.19
N VAL A 68 -4.83 7.29 -5.95
CA VAL A 68 -4.23 7.09 -4.62
C VAL A 68 -2.90 7.81 -4.57
N THR A 69 -2.40 8.01 -3.34
CA THR A 69 -1.05 8.54 -3.12
C THR A 69 -0.26 7.51 -2.32
N ILE A 70 0.90 7.13 -2.85
CA ILE A 70 1.85 6.28 -2.14
C ILE A 70 2.96 7.18 -1.62
N SER A 71 3.29 7.03 -0.34
CA SER A 71 4.35 7.80 0.30
C SER A 71 5.11 6.93 1.29
N ALA A 72 6.19 7.47 1.84
CA ALA A 72 6.98 6.76 2.84
C ALA A 72 7.66 7.75 3.76
N ASP A 73 7.92 7.31 4.99
CA ASP A 73 8.75 8.00 5.96
C ASP A 73 9.85 7.03 6.38
N LYS A 74 11.04 7.21 5.81
CA LYS A 74 12.15 6.29 6.07
C LYS A 74 12.68 6.40 7.49
N SER A 75 12.42 7.51 8.19
CA SER A 75 12.87 7.67 9.58
C SER A 75 12.18 6.71 10.54
N ILE A 76 10.99 6.22 10.16
CA ILE A 76 10.22 5.27 10.95
C ILE A 76 9.90 3.98 10.17
N ASN A 77 10.61 3.75 9.06
CA ASN A 77 10.49 2.53 8.26
C ASN A 77 9.06 2.23 7.83
N THR A 78 8.31 3.26 7.42
CA THR A 78 6.87 3.12 7.16
C THR A 78 6.52 3.62 5.77
N ALA A 79 5.73 2.82 5.06
CA ALA A 79 5.11 3.19 3.78
C ALA A 79 3.63 3.41 4.00
N TYR A 80 3.02 4.25 3.15
CA TYR A 80 1.62 4.65 3.27
C TYR A 80 0.91 4.53 1.95
N LEU A 81 -0.39 4.24 2.03
CA LEU A 81 -1.33 4.32 0.92
C LEU A 81 -2.48 5.22 1.37
N GLN A 82 -2.82 6.21 0.55
CA GLN A 82 -3.74 7.27 0.95
C GLN A 82 -4.76 7.60 -0.12
N TRP A 83 -6.00 7.78 0.31
CA TRP A 83 -7.11 8.29 -0.51
C TRP A 83 -7.57 9.62 0.03
N SER A 84 -7.85 10.57 -0.83
CA SER A 84 -8.45 11.85 -0.42
C SER A 84 -9.96 11.74 -0.25
N SER A 85 -10.61 10.89 -1.04
CA SER A 85 -12.07 10.72 -1.01
C SER A 85 -12.42 9.29 -1.43
N LEU A 86 -12.80 8.47 -0.46
CA LEU A 86 -13.11 7.06 -0.68
C LEU A 86 -14.42 6.89 -1.43
N LYS A 87 -14.48 5.84 -2.25
CA LYS A 87 -15.67 5.37 -2.96
C LYS A 87 -16.04 3.98 -2.45
N ALA A 88 -17.31 3.60 -2.59
CA ALA A 88 -17.74 2.25 -2.25
C ALA A 88 -16.91 1.18 -3.00
N SER A 89 -16.51 1.49 -4.24
CA SER A 89 -15.69 0.60 -5.07
C SER A 89 -14.24 0.44 -4.56
N ASP A 90 -13.82 1.22 -3.56
CA ASP A 90 -12.51 1.06 -2.94
C ASP A 90 -12.49 -0.07 -1.89
N THR A 91 -13.65 -0.67 -1.62
CA THR A 91 -13.74 -1.82 -0.71
C THR A 91 -12.88 -2.97 -1.22
N ALA A 92 -11.87 -3.35 -0.45
CA ALA A 92 -10.92 -4.37 -0.85
C ALA A 92 -9.97 -4.69 0.30
N MET A 93 -9.20 -5.76 0.14
CA MET A 93 -8.02 -6.03 0.95
C MET A 93 -6.82 -5.38 0.27
N TYR A 94 -6.01 -4.66 1.04
CA TYR A 94 -4.80 -4.01 0.53
C TYR A 94 -3.58 -4.61 1.20
N PHE A 95 -2.63 -5.06 0.38
CA PHE A 95 -1.38 -5.65 0.87
C PHE A 95 -0.22 -4.72 0.52
N CYS A 96 0.69 -4.52 1.47
CA CYS A 96 2.00 -3.99 1.11
C CYS A 96 2.94 -5.15 0.82
N ALA A 97 3.94 -4.89 -0.02
CA ALA A 97 4.90 -5.91 -0.40
C ALA A 97 6.25 -5.26 -0.70
N ARG A 98 7.32 -5.92 -0.25
CA ARG A 98 8.66 -5.50 -0.62
C ARG A 98 8.95 -5.98 -2.03
N HIS A 99 9.42 -5.06 -2.87
CA HIS A 99 9.71 -5.34 -4.27
C HIS A 99 11.22 -5.45 -4.46
N LEU A 100 11.63 -6.34 -5.36
CA LEU A 100 13.05 -6.50 -5.71
C LEU A 100 13.51 -5.43 -6.69
N SER A 101 12.56 -4.80 -7.39
CA SER A 101 12.82 -3.73 -8.35
C SER A 101 11.59 -2.84 -8.43
N SER A 102 11.56 -1.87 -9.36
CA SER A 102 10.37 -1.05 -9.60
C SER A 102 9.24 -1.83 -10.29
N ASP A 103 9.51 -3.05 -10.74
CA ASP A 103 8.52 -3.94 -11.35
C ASP A 103 7.78 -4.75 -10.27
N PRO A 104 6.62 -5.35 -10.57
CA PRO A 104 5.86 -6.13 -9.59
C PRO A 104 6.47 -7.51 -9.28
N HIS A 105 7.69 -7.53 -8.78
CA HIS A 105 8.37 -8.73 -8.31
C HIS A 105 8.56 -8.60 -6.80
N PHE A 106 7.84 -9.41 -6.03
CA PHE A 106 7.78 -9.32 -4.57
C PHE A 106 8.48 -10.49 -3.90
N ASP A 107 9.06 -10.26 -2.71
CA ASP A 107 9.63 -11.34 -1.91
C ASP A 107 9.00 -11.44 -0.51
N TYR A 108 8.50 -10.34 0.06
CA TYR A 108 7.83 -10.35 1.36
C TYR A 108 6.56 -9.53 1.32
N TRP A 109 5.55 -9.99 2.06
CA TRP A 109 4.20 -9.40 2.09
C TRP A 109 3.80 -9.02 3.50
N GLY A 110 3.05 -7.94 3.64
CA GLY A 110 2.31 -7.63 4.85
C GLY A 110 1.10 -8.56 5.00
N GLN A 111 0.45 -8.50 6.16
CA GLN A 111 -0.68 -9.36 6.46
C GLN A 111 -1.99 -8.93 5.80
N GLY A 112 -2.02 -7.74 5.23
CA GLY A 112 -3.22 -7.17 4.62
C GLY A 112 -3.97 -6.22 5.54
N THR A 113 -4.62 -5.23 4.94
CA THR A 113 -5.51 -4.29 5.62
C THR A 113 -6.84 -4.30 4.90
N LEU A 114 -7.90 -4.74 5.57
CA LEU A 114 -9.24 -4.72 5.00
C LEU A 114 -9.82 -3.31 5.11
N VAL A 115 -10.26 -2.76 3.99
CA VAL A 115 -10.95 -1.47 3.93
C VAL A 115 -12.36 -1.72 3.41
N THR A 116 -13.37 -1.35 4.21
CA THR A 116 -14.78 -1.47 3.85
C THR A 116 -15.38 -0.08 3.79
N VAL A 117 -15.95 0.27 2.63
CA VAL A 117 -16.55 1.59 2.39
C VAL A 117 -18.02 1.39 2.04
N SER A 118 -18.90 1.87 2.91
CA SER A 118 -20.36 1.75 2.69
C SER A 118 -21.09 2.89 3.37
N SER A 119 -22.23 3.23 2.79
CA SER A 119 -23.10 4.30 3.36
C SER A 119 -23.76 3.89 4.64
#